data_bd03fd51c9fda605c428caf6d78d6bc9
#
_entry.id   bd03fd51c9fda605c428caf6d78d6bc9
#
_cell.length_a   1.000
_cell.length_b   1.000
_cell.length_c   1.000
_cell.angle_alpha   90.00
_cell.angle_beta   90.00
_cell.angle_gamma   90.00
#
_symmetry.space_group_name_H-M   'P 1'
#
loop_
_entity.id
_entity.type
_entity.pdbx_description
1 polymer ?
#
loop_
_entity_poly.entity_id
_entity_poly.type
_entity_poly.pdbx_seq_one_letter_code
_entity_poly.pdbx_strand_id
1 'polypeptide(L)'
;MTEPRRLAVPSYLVAAMLIAIPAFDAMMSVAPPHFGDPHWRYGAFGLLSNALMIPAAGVLIILVTASTLEHRATLRVLGVASWAIAAVALLGLGMFALDALQTRAAVVPAMVLSFRVATITAAVKMIVGVIAFVAFGRAGWQGGRPVRGSKTRRASLVVPAASGSAVALPGRETKSSAT
;
A
#
# COMPACT_ATOMS: atom_id res chain seq x y z
N MET A 1 -5.90 -15.85 21.03
CA MET A 1 -5.97 -14.91 19.87
C MET A 1 -4.61 -14.27 19.55
N THR A 2 -3.54 -15.06 19.39
CA THR A 2 -2.15 -14.58 19.20
C THR A 2 -1.57 -14.89 17.81
N GLU A 3 -2.38 -15.46 16.93
CA GLU A 3 -1.98 -15.96 15.61
C GLU A 3 -1.60 -14.88 14.57
N PRO A 4 -2.31 -13.74 14.41
CA PRO A 4 -2.03 -12.82 13.29
C PRO A 4 -0.67 -12.12 13.39
N ARG A 5 -0.14 -11.92 14.61
CA ARG A 5 1.19 -11.30 14.79
C ARG A 5 2.34 -12.21 14.38
N ARG A 6 2.19 -13.53 14.49
CA ARG A 6 3.25 -14.49 14.12
C ARG A 6 3.45 -14.56 12.61
N LEU A 7 2.38 -14.31 11.82
CA LEU A 7 2.45 -14.30 10.36
C LEU A 7 2.89 -12.95 9.77
N ALA A 8 3.00 -11.90 10.58
CA ALA A 8 3.38 -10.58 10.11
C ALA A 8 4.79 -10.56 9.49
N VAL A 9 5.78 -11.10 10.19
CA VAL A 9 7.18 -11.10 9.72
C VAL A 9 7.34 -11.87 8.41
N PRO A 10 6.86 -13.13 8.28
CA PRO A 10 6.96 -13.84 7.01
C PRO A 10 6.19 -13.15 5.88
N SER A 11 5.02 -12.54 6.14
CA SER A 11 4.27 -11.81 5.13
C SER A 11 5.02 -10.59 4.59
N TYR A 12 5.66 -9.80 5.48
CA TYR A 12 6.49 -8.68 5.05
C TYR A 12 7.73 -9.13 4.28
N LEU A 13 8.34 -10.25 4.68
CA LEU A 13 9.52 -10.80 3.99
C LEU A 13 9.17 -11.29 2.59
N VAL A 14 8.09 -12.05 2.44
CA VAL A 14 7.59 -12.48 1.12
C VAL A 14 7.26 -11.28 0.24
N ALA A 15 6.56 -10.29 0.78
CA ALA A 15 6.22 -9.09 0.04
C ALA A 15 7.47 -8.29 -0.39
N ALA A 16 8.48 -8.18 0.49
CA ALA A 16 9.75 -7.55 0.16
C ALA A 16 10.47 -8.28 -0.97
N MET A 17 10.50 -9.62 -0.96
CA MET A 17 11.06 -10.42 -2.04
C MET A 17 10.31 -10.23 -3.35
N LEU A 18 8.96 -10.21 -3.32
CA LEU A 18 8.14 -9.97 -4.50
C LEU A 18 8.35 -8.56 -5.11
N ILE A 19 8.84 -7.61 -4.34
CA ILE A 19 9.19 -6.28 -4.83
C ILE A 19 10.65 -6.24 -5.29
N ALA A 20 11.58 -6.73 -4.47
CA ALA A 20 13.00 -6.56 -4.68
C ALA A 20 13.54 -7.38 -5.86
N ILE A 21 13.11 -8.65 -6.00
CA ILE A 21 13.61 -9.53 -7.07
C ILE A 21 13.24 -8.99 -8.45
N PRO A 22 11.96 -8.71 -8.78
CA PRO A 22 11.61 -8.17 -10.09
C PRO A 22 12.16 -6.76 -10.34
N ALA A 23 12.31 -5.94 -9.29
CA ALA A 23 12.92 -4.62 -9.44
C ALA A 23 14.41 -4.74 -9.82
N PHE A 24 15.12 -5.67 -9.19
CA PHE A 24 16.52 -5.95 -9.53
C PHE A 24 16.66 -6.52 -10.94
N ASP A 25 15.83 -7.49 -11.32
CA ASP A 25 15.81 -8.09 -12.66
C ASP A 25 15.51 -7.03 -13.74
N ALA A 26 14.53 -6.16 -13.49
CA ALA A 26 14.21 -5.05 -14.38
C ALA A 26 15.38 -4.09 -14.54
N MET A 27 16.06 -3.73 -13.44
CA MET A 27 17.22 -2.85 -13.44
C MET A 27 18.38 -3.47 -14.25
N MET A 28 18.65 -4.75 -14.06
CA MET A 28 19.70 -5.47 -14.79
C MET A 28 19.37 -5.63 -16.27
N SER A 29 18.09 -5.83 -16.62
CA SER A 29 17.64 -5.99 -18.01
C SER A 29 17.72 -4.69 -18.81
N VAL A 30 17.67 -3.54 -18.13
CA VAL A 30 17.72 -2.21 -18.74
C VAL A 30 19.14 -1.61 -18.74
N ALA A 31 20.08 -2.23 -18.03
CA ALA A 31 21.47 -1.79 -17.97
C ALA A 31 22.27 -2.27 -19.22
N PRO A 32 23.21 -1.46 -19.76
CA PRO A 32 23.49 -0.05 -19.44
C PRO A 32 22.44 0.91 -20.03
N PRO A 33 22.11 2.01 -19.35
CA PRO A 33 21.06 2.91 -19.79
C PRO A 33 21.51 3.77 -20.99
N HIS A 34 20.70 3.79 -22.06
CA HIS A 34 20.90 4.59 -23.27
C HIS A 34 19.72 5.55 -23.47
N PHE A 35 19.56 6.51 -22.57
CA PHE A 35 18.42 7.44 -22.56
C PHE A 35 18.25 8.27 -23.84
N GLY A 36 19.31 8.46 -24.62
CA GLY A 36 19.28 9.15 -25.90
C GLY A 36 18.68 8.36 -27.07
N ASP A 37 18.58 7.02 -26.94
CA ASP A 37 18.07 6.14 -27.99
C ASP A 37 16.58 5.84 -27.79
N PRO A 38 15.69 6.25 -28.74
CA PRO A 38 14.26 5.95 -28.68
C PRO A 38 13.95 4.44 -28.70
N HIS A 39 14.74 3.64 -29.42
CA HIS A 39 14.54 2.19 -29.49
C HIS A 39 14.85 1.52 -28.16
N TRP A 40 15.92 1.94 -27.49
CA TRP A 40 16.25 1.46 -26.14
C TRP A 40 15.15 1.84 -25.14
N ARG A 41 14.70 3.10 -25.14
CA ARG A 41 13.62 3.55 -24.25
C ARG A 41 12.33 2.75 -24.46
N TYR A 42 11.92 2.57 -25.72
CA TYR A 42 10.76 1.75 -26.06
C TYR A 42 10.88 0.32 -25.52
N GLY A 43 12.04 -0.34 -25.74
CA GLY A 43 12.31 -1.69 -25.21
C GLY A 43 12.30 -1.74 -23.68
N ALA A 44 12.96 -0.79 -23.03
CA ALA A 44 13.02 -0.68 -21.57
C ALA A 44 11.63 -0.54 -20.94
N PHE A 45 10.75 0.31 -21.48
CA PHE A 45 9.37 0.44 -21.02
C PHE A 45 8.54 -0.82 -21.26
N GLY A 46 8.76 -1.52 -22.37
CA GLY A 46 8.15 -2.82 -22.61
C GLY A 46 8.50 -3.84 -21.52
N LEU A 47 9.77 -3.92 -21.13
CA LEU A 47 10.25 -4.77 -20.03
C LEU A 47 9.70 -4.34 -18.66
N LEU A 48 9.73 -3.05 -18.35
CA LEU A 48 9.17 -2.51 -17.10
C LEU A 48 7.67 -2.79 -16.97
N SER A 49 6.91 -2.72 -18.07
CA SER A 49 5.48 -3.02 -18.05
C SER A 49 5.19 -4.46 -17.61
N ASN A 50 6.05 -5.42 -17.97
CA ASN A 50 5.96 -6.80 -17.51
C ASN A 50 6.38 -6.96 -16.05
N ALA A 51 7.45 -6.25 -15.64
CA ALA A 51 7.98 -6.33 -14.29
C ALA A 51 7.07 -5.69 -13.23
N LEU A 52 6.13 -4.80 -13.60
CA LEU A 52 5.32 -4.02 -12.66
C LEU A 52 4.26 -4.84 -11.89
N MET A 53 3.77 -5.93 -12.47
CA MET A 53 2.67 -6.72 -11.91
C MET A 53 3.03 -7.46 -10.62
N ILE A 54 4.23 -8.03 -10.55
CA ILE A 54 4.67 -8.81 -9.37
C ILE A 54 4.92 -7.88 -8.16
N PRO A 55 5.63 -6.76 -8.28
CA PRO A 55 5.73 -5.77 -7.20
C PRO A 55 4.37 -5.23 -6.73
N ALA A 56 3.40 -5.06 -7.62
CA ALA A 56 2.05 -4.65 -7.24
C ALA A 56 1.40 -5.66 -6.29
N ALA A 57 1.57 -6.96 -6.53
CA ALA A 57 1.12 -8.00 -5.60
C ALA A 57 1.85 -7.92 -4.24
N GLY A 58 3.16 -7.65 -4.23
CA GLY A 58 3.93 -7.42 -3.01
C GLY A 58 3.39 -6.24 -2.20
N VAL A 59 3.12 -5.11 -2.86
CA VAL A 59 2.52 -3.92 -2.24
C VAL A 59 1.13 -4.24 -1.66
N LEU A 60 0.31 -5.01 -2.36
CA LEU A 60 -1.00 -5.45 -1.87
C LEU A 60 -0.88 -6.29 -0.59
N ILE A 61 0.06 -7.24 -0.53
CA ILE A 61 0.32 -8.06 0.67
C ILE A 61 0.72 -7.16 1.84
N ILE A 62 1.63 -6.20 1.64
CA ILE A 62 2.01 -5.25 2.70
C ILE A 62 0.80 -4.45 3.16
N LEU A 63 -0.01 -3.95 2.24
CA LEU A 63 -1.18 -3.13 2.53
C LEU A 63 -2.21 -3.91 3.38
N VAL A 64 -2.51 -5.16 3.01
CA VAL A 64 -3.40 -6.04 3.76
C VAL A 64 -2.83 -6.33 5.15
N THR A 65 -1.56 -6.74 5.22
CA THR A 65 -0.89 -7.05 6.50
C THR A 65 -0.82 -5.83 7.42
N ALA A 66 -0.45 -4.66 6.90
CA ALA A 66 -0.39 -3.43 7.67
C ALA A 66 -1.77 -2.94 8.13
N SER A 67 -2.82 -3.18 7.34
CA SER A 67 -4.19 -2.83 7.72
C SER A 67 -4.71 -3.72 8.84
N THR A 68 -4.44 -5.03 8.80
CA THR A 68 -4.85 -5.98 9.86
C THR A 68 -4.11 -5.77 11.18
N LEU A 69 -2.86 -5.27 11.12
CA LEU A 69 -2.02 -4.98 12.28
C LEU A 69 -2.15 -3.53 12.78
N GLU A 70 -2.99 -2.73 12.13
CA GLU A 70 -3.17 -1.30 12.42
C GLU A 70 -1.87 -0.47 12.38
N HIS A 71 -0.90 -0.87 11.55
CA HIS A 71 0.38 -0.17 11.37
C HIS A 71 0.21 1.10 10.54
N ARG A 72 -0.34 2.16 11.13
CA ARG A 72 -0.70 3.42 10.46
C ARG A 72 0.47 4.13 9.79
N ALA A 73 1.67 4.07 10.37
CA ALA A 73 2.87 4.64 9.77
C ALA A 73 3.22 3.93 8.45
N THR A 74 3.23 2.58 8.47
CA THR A 74 3.48 1.76 7.27
C THR A 74 2.47 2.05 6.17
N LEU A 75 1.17 2.16 6.52
CA LEU A 75 0.12 2.49 5.56
C LEU A 75 0.33 3.85 4.90
N ARG A 76 0.73 4.87 5.66
CA ARG A 76 1.02 6.21 5.10
C ARG A 76 2.23 6.20 4.17
N VAL A 77 3.33 5.59 4.61
CA VAL A 77 4.54 5.47 3.77
C VAL A 77 4.23 4.72 2.48
N LEU A 78 3.52 3.60 2.59
CA LEU A 78 3.11 2.82 1.43
C LEU A 78 2.17 3.60 0.50
N GLY A 79 1.25 4.38 1.07
CA GLY A 79 0.36 5.25 0.32
C GLY A 79 1.12 6.30 -0.50
N VAL A 80 2.07 7.01 0.13
CA VAL A 80 2.92 8.00 -0.55
C VAL A 80 3.80 7.34 -1.61
N ALA A 81 4.45 6.22 -1.29
CA ALA A 81 5.28 5.47 -2.23
C ALA A 81 4.46 5.00 -3.45
N SER A 82 3.23 4.49 -3.23
CA SER A 82 2.35 4.07 -4.33
C SER A 82 1.95 5.23 -5.23
N TRP A 83 1.66 6.42 -4.66
CA TRP A 83 1.40 7.63 -5.45
C TRP A 83 2.61 8.06 -6.28
N ALA A 84 3.83 8.01 -5.69
CA ALA A 84 5.06 8.34 -6.40
C ALA A 84 5.30 7.37 -7.57
N ILE A 85 5.13 6.05 -7.35
CA ILE A 85 5.26 5.04 -8.40
C ILE A 85 4.21 5.27 -9.51
N ALA A 86 2.96 5.56 -9.15
CA ALA A 86 1.91 5.85 -10.12
C ALA A 86 2.24 7.07 -10.98
N ALA A 87 2.77 8.14 -10.38
CA ALA A 87 3.19 9.35 -11.10
C ALA A 87 4.34 9.07 -12.07
N VAL A 88 5.37 8.35 -11.62
CA VAL A 88 6.51 7.95 -12.47
C VAL A 88 6.04 7.05 -13.61
N ALA A 89 5.16 6.07 -13.33
CA ALA A 89 4.62 5.18 -14.35
C ALA A 89 3.76 5.92 -15.37
N LEU A 90 2.99 6.93 -14.95
CA LEU A 90 2.20 7.78 -15.84
C LEU A 90 3.08 8.63 -16.76
N LEU A 91 4.14 9.25 -16.22
CA LEU A 91 5.13 9.97 -17.02
C LEU A 91 5.82 9.04 -18.01
N GLY A 92 6.21 7.84 -17.56
CA GLY A 92 6.79 6.81 -18.40
C GLY A 92 5.86 6.38 -19.53
N LEU A 93 4.56 6.24 -19.25
CA LEU A 93 3.56 5.91 -20.27
C LEU A 93 3.46 6.99 -21.36
N GLY A 94 3.54 8.27 -20.97
CA GLY A 94 3.59 9.40 -21.92
C GLY A 94 4.82 9.34 -22.82
N MET A 95 6.01 9.12 -22.23
CA MET A 95 7.26 8.96 -23.00
C MET A 95 7.21 7.73 -23.91
N PHE A 96 6.69 6.60 -23.43
CA PHE A 96 6.53 5.40 -24.22
C PHE A 96 5.62 5.61 -25.43
N ALA A 97 4.54 6.39 -25.28
CA ALA A 97 3.64 6.70 -26.40
C ALA A 97 4.38 7.53 -27.48
N LEU A 98 5.20 8.50 -27.08
CA LEU A 98 6.01 9.30 -28.01
C LEU A 98 7.08 8.42 -28.71
N ASP A 99 7.78 7.57 -27.96
CA ASP A 99 8.80 6.69 -28.51
C ASP A 99 8.18 5.63 -29.46
N ALA A 100 6.96 5.15 -29.16
CA ALA A 100 6.22 4.24 -30.02
C ALA A 100 5.88 4.87 -31.37
N LEU A 101 5.52 6.17 -31.40
CA LEU A 101 5.26 6.90 -32.63
C LEU A 101 6.53 7.06 -33.47
N GLN A 102 7.67 7.37 -32.85
CA GLN A 102 8.96 7.51 -33.52
C GLN A 102 9.44 6.15 -34.07
N THR A 103 9.40 5.12 -33.24
CA THR A 103 9.85 3.77 -33.61
C THR A 103 9.00 3.17 -34.73
N ARG A 104 7.68 3.47 -34.77
CA ARG A 104 6.77 3.00 -35.83
C ARG A 104 7.25 3.36 -37.24
N ALA A 105 7.89 4.50 -37.40
CA ALA A 105 8.38 4.95 -38.70
C ALA A 105 9.53 4.07 -39.24
N ALA A 106 10.27 3.41 -38.35
CA ALA A 106 11.39 2.52 -38.68
C ALA A 106 11.03 1.03 -38.76
N VAL A 107 9.75 0.66 -38.45
CA VAL A 107 9.31 -0.76 -38.44
C VAL A 107 9.13 -1.29 -39.85
N VAL A 108 9.76 -2.43 -40.14
CA VAL A 108 9.60 -3.15 -41.42
C VAL A 108 8.14 -3.60 -41.59
N PRO A 109 7.54 -3.50 -42.80
CA PRO A 109 6.13 -3.84 -43.05
C PRO A 109 5.70 -5.20 -42.51
N ALA A 110 6.56 -6.21 -42.58
CA ALA A 110 6.29 -7.57 -42.08
C ALA A 110 6.11 -7.64 -40.54
N MET A 111 6.63 -6.67 -39.78
CA MET A 111 6.60 -6.65 -38.32
C MET A 111 5.58 -5.67 -37.74
N VAL A 112 4.85 -4.92 -38.56
CA VAL A 112 3.91 -3.87 -38.10
C VAL A 112 2.83 -4.43 -37.18
N LEU A 113 2.31 -5.62 -37.46
CA LEU A 113 1.27 -6.25 -36.64
C LEU A 113 1.81 -6.62 -35.25
N SER A 114 2.95 -7.30 -35.20
CA SER A 114 3.60 -7.68 -33.93
C SER A 114 3.98 -6.48 -33.10
N PHE A 115 4.49 -5.41 -33.73
CA PHE A 115 4.79 -4.15 -33.07
C PHE A 115 3.55 -3.51 -32.45
N ARG A 116 2.43 -3.46 -33.19
CA ARG A 116 1.16 -2.90 -32.67
C ARG A 116 0.65 -3.70 -31.46
N VAL A 117 0.64 -5.03 -31.57
CA VAL A 117 0.18 -5.91 -30.48
C VAL A 117 1.07 -5.73 -29.25
N ALA A 118 2.39 -5.70 -29.40
CA ALA A 118 3.34 -5.49 -28.30
C ALA A 118 3.12 -4.11 -27.64
N THR A 119 3.00 -3.04 -28.45
CA THR A 119 2.76 -1.67 -27.96
C THR A 119 1.47 -1.56 -27.17
N ILE A 120 0.36 -2.08 -27.72
CA ILE A 120 -0.95 -2.04 -27.05
C ILE A 120 -0.89 -2.85 -25.75
N THR A 121 -0.31 -4.04 -25.77
CA THR A 121 -0.19 -4.89 -24.58
C THR A 121 0.62 -4.22 -23.48
N ALA A 122 1.76 -3.61 -23.82
CA ALA A 122 2.58 -2.86 -22.87
C ALA A 122 1.82 -1.65 -22.31
N ALA A 123 1.15 -0.88 -23.15
CA ALA A 123 0.35 0.26 -22.72
C ALA A 123 -0.79 -0.14 -21.77
N VAL A 124 -1.53 -1.21 -22.10
CA VAL A 124 -2.61 -1.71 -21.24
C VAL A 124 -2.08 -2.16 -19.88
N LYS A 125 -0.97 -2.91 -19.85
CA LYS A 125 -0.33 -3.33 -18.60
C LYS A 125 0.11 -2.13 -17.75
N MET A 126 0.70 -1.12 -18.37
CA MET A 126 1.10 0.14 -17.68
C MET A 126 -0.12 0.87 -17.09
N ILE A 127 -1.21 1.00 -17.87
CA ILE A 127 -2.46 1.65 -17.40
C ILE A 127 -3.03 0.88 -16.20
N VAL A 128 -3.11 -0.44 -16.29
CA VAL A 128 -3.58 -1.29 -15.17
C VAL A 128 -2.68 -1.11 -13.96
N GLY A 129 -1.36 -1.07 -14.15
CA GLY A 129 -0.40 -0.79 -13.09
C GLY A 129 -0.62 0.57 -12.43
N VAL A 130 -0.77 1.64 -13.23
CA VAL A 130 -1.06 2.99 -12.71
C VAL A 130 -2.34 3.00 -11.88
N ILE A 131 -3.43 2.41 -12.40
CA ILE A 131 -4.72 2.32 -11.69
C ILE A 131 -4.54 1.57 -10.36
N ALA A 132 -3.83 0.44 -10.35
CA ALA A 132 -3.57 -0.33 -9.15
C ALA A 132 -2.79 0.48 -8.10
N PHE A 133 -1.71 1.16 -8.50
CA PHE A 133 -0.91 1.97 -7.57
C PHE A 133 -1.65 3.21 -7.07
N VAL A 134 -2.51 3.83 -7.88
CA VAL A 134 -3.41 4.90 -7.44
C VAL A 134 -4.41 4.37 -6.39
N ALA A 135 -4.99 3.19 -6.61
CA ALA A 135 -5.90 2.56 -5.66
C ALA A 135 -5.18 2.21 -4.34
N PHE A 136 -3.97 1.65 -4.40
CA PHE A 136 -3.14 1.36 -3.22
C PHE A 136 -2.77 2.64 -2.46
N GLY A 137 -2.41 3.71 -3.18
CA GLY A 137 -2.13 5.01 -2.60
C GLY A 137 -3.32 5.57 -1.80
N ARG A 138 -4.52 5.49 -2.39
CA ARG A 138 -5.77 5.91 -1.71
C ARG A 138 -6.08 5.04 -0.49
N ALA A 139 -5.98 3.72 -0.62
CA ALA A 139 -6.24 2.79 0.46
C ALA A 139 -5.26 2.99 1.64
N GLY A 140 -3.95 3.12 1.35
CA GLY A 140 -2.94 3.40 2.35
C GLY A 140 -3.15 4.74 3.06
N TRP A 141 -3.52 5.79 2.30
CA TRP A 141 -3.82 7.10 2.87
C TRP A 141 -5.05 7.10 3.76
N GLN A 142 -6.12 6.42 3.35
CA GLN A 142 -7.37 6.31 4.14
C GLN A 142 -7.16 5.47 5.40
N GLY A 143 -6.48 4.33 5.31
CA GLY A 143 -6.17 3.47 6.46
C GLY A 143 -5.22 4.10 7.47
N GLY A 144 -4.36 5.04 7.03
CA GLY A 144 -3.46 5.79 7.91
C GLY A 144 -4.10 6.96 8.68
N ARG A 145 -5.37 7.32 8.40
CA ARG A 145 -6.03 8.46 9.08
C ARG A 145 -6.37 8.09 10.53
N PRO A 146 -6.14 9.01 11.49
CA PRO A 146 -6.59 8.80 12.86
C PRO A 146 -8.13 8.73 12.89
N VAL A 147 -8.67 7.71 13.56
CA VAL A 147 -10.12 7.60 13.79
C VAL A 147 -10.56 8.80 14.64
N ARG A 148 -11.23 9.74 14.01
CA ARG A 148 -11.68 11.03 14.59
C ARG A 148 -12.94 10.83 15.45
N GLY A 149 -12.97 9.85 16.35
CA GLY A 149 -14.21 9.52 17.06
C GLY A 149 -14.09 8.92 18.45
N SER A 150 -12.87 8.68 18.97
CA SER A 150 -12.73 7.98 20.26
C SER A 150 -12.70 8.90 21.49
N LYS A 151 -12.64 10.21 21.34
CA LYS A 151 -12.54 11.13 22.51
C LYS A 151 -13.87 11.40 23.21
N THR A 152 -15.01 11.19 22.55
CA THR A 152 -16.31 11.59 23.12
C THR A 152 -16.98 10.49 23.96
N ARG A 153 -16.53 9.24 23.86
CA ARG A 153 -17.18 8.13 24.58
C ARG A 153 -16.59 7.84 25.98
N ARG A 154 -15.43 8.41 26.33
CA ARG A 154 -14.85 8.26 27.67
C ARG A 154 -15.33 9.31 28.68
N ALA A 155 -15.96 10.40 28.23
CA ALA A 155 -16.43 11.47 29.12
C ALA A 155 -17.84 11.22 29.69
N SER A 156 -18.60 10.22 29.17
CA SER A 156 -19.97 9.96 29.63
C SER A 156 -20.11 8.79 30.62
N LEU A 157 -18.99 8.20 31.05
CA LEU A 157 -18.96 7.19 32.13
C LEU A 157 -18.40 7.79 33.44
N VAL A 158 -18.67 9.08 33.71
CA VAL A 158 -18.63 9.58 35.06
C VAL A 158 -19.93 9.08 35.69
N VAL A 159 -19.88 7.94 36.34
CA VAL A 159 -20.89 7.46 37.25
C VAL A 159 -21.07 8.57 38.30
N PRO A 160 -22.26 9.19 38.43
CA PRO A 160 -22.48 10.12 39.52
C PRO A 160 -22.27 9.32 40.81
N ALA A 161 -21.31 9.76 41.62
CA ALA A 161 -21.11 9.23 42.95
C ALA A 161 -22.45 9.31 43.67
N ALA A 162 -23.04 8.14 43.91
CA ALA A 162 -24.24 8.05 44.74
C ALA A 162 -23.91 8.70 46.07
N SER A 163 -24.54 9.82 46.32
CA SER A 163 -24.57 10.48 47.63
C SER A 163 -25.11 9.45 48.63
N GLY A 164 -24.18 8.83 49.35
CA GLY A 164 -24.49 7.88 50.39
C GLY A 164 -25.27 8.57 51.46
N SER A 165 -26.55 8.29 51.53
CA SER A 165 -27.40 8.54 52.73
C SER A 165 -26.78 7.78 53.88
N ALA A 166 -26.23 8.53 54.85
CA ALA A 166 -25.82 7.99 56.12
C ALA A 166 -27.04 7.47 56.84
N VAL A 167 -27.22 6.18 56.82
CA VAL A 167 -28.17 5.47 57.70
C VAL A 167 -27.53 5.44 59.08
N ALA A 168 -28.07 6.26 59.99
CA ALA A 168 -27.74 6.23 61.40
C ALA A 168 -28.22 4.90 62.00
N LEU A 169 -27.31 4.09 62.47
CA LEU A 169 -27.61 2.88 63.26
C LEU A 169 -27.96 3.31 64.72
N PRO A 170 -29.11 2.89 65.26
CA PRO A 170 -29.47 3.14 66.66
C PRO A 170 -28.59 2.33 67.62
N GLY A 171 -28.25 2.97 68.72
CA GLY A 171 -27.34 2.54 69.76
C GLY A 171 -27.61 1.13 70.31
N ARG A 172 -26.51 0.38 70.46
CA ARG A 172 -26.46 -0.87 71.21
C ARG A 172 -25.88 -0.57 72.60
N GLU A 173 -26.81 -0.51 73.57
CA GLU A 173 -26.47 -0.42 75.01
C GLU A 173 -25.64 -1.65 75.41
N THR A 174 -24.43 -1.41 75.90
CA THR A 174 -23.63 -2.38 76.60
C THR A 174 -24.04 -2.47 78.05
N LYS A 175 -24.75 -3.55 78.39
CA LYS A 175 -25.03 -3.90 79.77
C LYS A 175 -23.77 -4.48 80.42
N SER A 176 -23.19 -3.70 81.33
CA SER A 176 -22.20 -4.16 82.31
C SER A 176 -22.91 -5.08 83.30
N SER A 177 -22.34 -6.23 83.56
CA SER A 177 -22.67 -7.04 84.71
C SER A 177 -21.38 -7.59 85.29
N ALA A 178 -21.11 -7.10 86.49
CA ALA A 178 -20.09 -7.60 87.39
C ALA A 178 -20.57 -8.94 88.05
N THR A 179 -19.68 -9.84 88.16
CA THR A 179 -19.30 -10.62 89.35
C THR A 179 -18.07 -11.50 89.01
#